data_96a0350a7f5de386556337fabf98f7cd
#
_entry.id   96a0350a7f5de386556337fabf98f7cd
#
_cell.length_a   1.000
_cell.length_b   1.000
_cell.length_c   1.000
_cell.angle_alpha   90.00
_cell.angle_beta   90.00
_cell.angle_gamma   90.00
#
_symmetry.space_group_name_H-M   'P 1'
#
loop_
_entity.id
_entity.type
_entity.pdbx_description
1 polymer ?
#
loop_
_entity_poly.entity_id
_entity_poly.type
_entity_poly.pdbx_seq_one_letter_code
_entity_poly.pdbx_strand_id
1 'polypeptide(L)'
;MIFDELVRQLQAIPNVRFEEYEWKTRPAGNFGTVQLDFEAETSNGDDGKLDRAWEGSVDLYTHGKEMMIVAAVETVLETVCEGSWYLNSEQYEQSTGLIHREFVFQLEKR
;
A
#
# COMPACT_ATOMS: atom_id res chain seq x y z
N MET A 1 8.04 -1.17 14.53
CA MET A 1 7.10 -0.15 14.08
C MET A 1 6.08 -0.80 13.16
N ILE A 2 4.84 -0.33 13.17
CA ILE A 2 3.77 -0.94 12.36
C ILE A 2 4.08 -0.89 10.86
N PHE A 3 4.71 0.17 10.41
CA PHE A 3 5.07 0.28 9.00
C PHE A 3 6.03 -0.84 8.58
N ASP A 4 6.99 -1.17 9.42
CA ASP A 4 7.91 -2.28 9.11
C ASP A 4 7.17 -3.60 9.00
N GLU A 5 6.15 -3.79 9.81
CA GLU A 5 5.30 -4.97 9.75
C GLU A 5 4.52 -5.00 8.44
N LEU A 6 3.99 -3.87 8.02
CA LEU A 6 3.28 -3.76 6.74
C LEU A 6 4.21 -4.13 5.59
N VAL A 7 5.40 -3.55 5.56
CA VAL A 7 6.38 -3.85 4.50
C VAL A 7 6.71 -5.33 4.48
N ARG A 8 6.97 -5.90 5.65
CA ARG A 8 7.34 -7.31 5.75
C ARG A 8 6.23 -8.24 5.25
N GLN A 9 4.99 -7.93 5.59
CA GLN A 9 3.86 -8.74 5.15
C GLN A 9 3.63 -8.61 3.65
N LEU A 10 3.80 -7.43 3.09
CA LEU A 10 3.71 -7.25 1.64
C LEU A 10 4.82 -8.02 0.93
N GLN A 11 6.04 -7.98 1.47
CA GLN A 11 7.17 -8.70 0.89
C GLN A 11 7.01 -10.21 0.95
N ALA A 12 6.15 -10.70 1.82
CA ALA A 12 5.88 -12.15 1.94
C ALA A 12 4.86 -12.65 0.92
N ILE A 13 4.19 -11.77 0.19
CA ILE A 13 3.21 -12.19 -0.82
C ILE A 13 3.94 -12.85 -1.99
N PRO A 14 3.53 -14.06 -2.40
CA PRO A 14 4.19 -14.72 -3.52
C PRO A 14 3.85 -14.06 -4.86
N ASN A 15 4.75 -14.22 -5.81
CA ASN A 15 4.60 -13.79 -7.21
C ASN A 15 4.57 -12.28 -7.43
N VAL A 16 5.00 -11.52 -6.43
CA VAL A 16 5.14 -10.07 -6.52
C VAL A 16 6.31 -9.65 -5.63
N ARG A 17 7.01 -8.60 -6.02
CA ARG A 17 8.15 -8.10 -5.26
C ARG A 17 7.86 -6.67 -4.81
N PHE A 18 8.01 -6.41 -3.52
CA PHE A 18 7.78 -5.09 -2.94
C PHE A 18 9.08 -4.47 -2.43
N GLU A 19 9.19 -3.16 -2.59
CA GLU A 19 10.29 -2.38 -2.06
C GLU A 19 9.74 -1.11 -1.40
N GLU A 20 10.46 -0.59 -0.43
CA GLU A 20 10.10 0.69 0.17
C GLU A 20 10.49 1.83 -0.78
N TYR A 21 9.57 2.76 -0.98
CA TYR A 21 9.70 3.98 -1.75
C TYR A 21 9.87 3.77 -3.25
N GLU A 22 10.99 3.24 -3.71
CA GLU A 22 11.20 3.08 -5.15
C GLU A 22 12.15 1.95 -5.47
N TRP A 23 12.07 1.49 -6.69
CA TRP A 23 13.01 0.51 -7.24
C TRP A 23 14.11 1.25 -7.99
N LYS A 24 15.36 0.89 -7.73
CA LYS A 24 16.47 1.39 -8.56
C LYS A 24 16.32 0.88 -9.98
N THR A 25 15.96 -0.38 -10.11
CA THR A 25 15.66 -1.01 -11.40
C THR A 25 14.38 -1.81 -11.21
N ARG A 26 13.37 -1.53 -12.03
CA ARG A 26 12.11 -2.24 -11.94
C ARG A 26 12.31 -3.72 -12.22
N PRO A 27 11.78 -4.61 -11.39
CA PRO A 27 11.87 -6.05 -11.66
C PRO A 27 11.01 -6.43 -12.86
N ALA A 28 11.32 -7.59 -13.45
CA ALA A 28 10.64 -8.06 -14.65
C ALA A 28 9.26 -8.63 -14.38
N GLY A 29 8.85 -8.89 -13.23
CA GLY A 29 7.54 -9.46 -12.93
C GLY A 29 6.60 -8.44 -12.35
N ASN A 30 5.65 -8.94 -11.58
CA ASN A 30 4.77 -8.08 -10.80
C ASN A 30 5.57 -7.46 -9.67
N PHE A 31 5.34 -6.19 -9.42
CA PHE A 31 6.10 -5.49 -8.39
C PHE A 31 5.25 -4.38 -7.78
N GLY A 32 5.73 -3.88 -6.65
CA GLY A 32 5.07 -2.77 -6.01
C GLY A 32 6.03 -1.99 -5.13
N THR A 33 5.55 -0.86 -4.67
CA THR A 33 6.24 -0.03 -3.69
C THR A 33 5.29 0.29 -2.56
N VAL A 34 5.86 0.54 -1.40
CA VAL A 34 5.11 0.97 -0.23
C VAL A 34 5.85 2.13 0.41
N GLN A 35 5.12 3.18 0.77
CA GLN A 35 5.74 4.35 1.36
C GLN A 35 4.83 5.03 2.35
N LEU A 36 5.44 5.72 3.29
CA LEU A 36 4.74 6.68 4.14
C LEU A 36 4.94 8.06 3.53
N ASP A 37 3.87 8.77 3.32
CA ASP A 37 3.92 10.08 2.69
C ASP A 37 4.04 11.19 3.71
N PHE A 38 3.19 11.15 4.73
CA PHE A 38 3.21 12.18 5.77
C PHE A 38 2.39 11.73 6.97
N GLU A 39 2.56 12.44 8.06
CA GLU A 39 1.73 12.28 9.24
C GLU A 39 0.41 13.02 9.01
N ALA A 40 -0.68 12.29 9.06
CA ALA A 40 -2.01 12.87 8.90
C ALA A 40 -2.65 13.07 10.26
N GLU A 41 -3.31 14.20 10.43
CA GLU A 41 -4.15 14.43 11.59
C GLU A 41 -5.58 14.04 11.21
N THR A 42 -6.16 13.14 11.97
CA THR A 42 -7.56 12.85 11.81
C THR A 42 -8.36 13.88 12.58
N SER A 43 -9.38 14.41 11.94
CA SER A 43 -10.11 15.53 12.48
C SER A 43 -11.17 15.13 13.49
N ASN A 44 -10.74 14.60 14.60
CA ASN A 44 -11.65 14.24 15.68
C ASN A 44 -11.44 15.10 16.90
N GLY A 45 -11.26 16.38 16.66
CA GLY A 45 -10.85 17.29 17.70
C GLY A 45 -11.88 17.64 18.74
N ASP A 46 -13.11 17.19 18.59
CA ASP A 46 -14.16 17.55 19.55
C ASP A 46 -13.95 16.96 20.91
N ASP A 47 -13.22 15.88 21.02
CA ASP A 47 -12.92 15.28 22.32
C ASP A 47 -11.54 15.68 22.84
N GLY A 48 -10.86 16.54 22.13
CA GLY A 48 -9.52 16.98 22.48
C GLY A 48 -8.43 15.99 22.17
N LYS A 49 -8.76 14.85 21.62
CA LYS A 49 -7.77 13.87 21.18
C LYS A 49 -7.65 13.92 19.69
N LEU A 50 -6.53 14.39 19.24
CA LEU A 50 -6.19 14.27 17.85
C LEU A 50 -5.57 12.90 17.67
N ASP A 51 -6.30 11.99 17.07
CA ASP A 51 -5.73 10.75 16.66
C ASP A 51 -4.78 11.05 15.51
N ARG A 52 -3.52 10.78 15.72
CA ARG A 52 -2.53 10.94 14.69
C ARG A 52 -2.33 9.64 13.98
N ALA A 53 -2.28 9.72 12.69
CA ALA A 53 -2.04 8.57 11.84
C ALA A 53 -0.96 8.90 10.83
N TRP A 54 -0.24 7.86 10.41
CA TRP A 54 0.63 7.96 9.24
C TRP A 54 -0.22 7.66 8.02
N GLU A 55 -0.11 8.48 7.00
CA GLU A 55 -0.73 8.17 5.72
C GLU A 55 0.33 7.74 4.74
N GLY A 56 0.01 6.72 3.97
CA GLY A 56 0.92 6.21 2.97
C GLY A 56 0.18 5.57 1.81
N SER A 57 0.95 4.99 0.93
CA SER A 57 0.38 4.33 -0.24
C SER A 57 1.15 3.07 -0.60
N VAL A 58 0.41 2.15 -1.21
CA VAL A 58 0.96 0.96 -1.86
C VAL A 58 0.64 1.11 -3.33
N ASP A 59 1.67 1.09 -4.16
CA ASP A 59 1.53 1.08 -5.61
C ASP A 59 1.84 -0.32 -6.10
N LEU A 60 0.86 -0.95 -6.74
CA LEU A 60 0.98 -2.31 -7.23
C LEU A 60 0.91 -2.30 -8.76
N TYR A 61 1.92 -2.90 -9.38
CA TYR A 61 2.01 -3.01 -10.84
C TYR A 61 1.97 -4.48 -11.22
N THR A 62 0.97 -4.87 -11.99
CA THR A 62 0.82 -6.29 -12.37
C THR A 62 0.70 -6.45 -13.87
N HIS A 63 1.20 -7.59 -14.34
CA HIS A 63 0.97 -8.07 -15.70
C HIS A 63 -0.38 -8.81 -15.67
N GLY A 64 -1.41 -8.21 -16.25
CA GLY A 64 -2.76 -8.76 -16.15
C GLY A 64 -3.41 -8.46 -14.80
N LYS A 65 -4.60 -8.98 -14.60
CA LYS A 65 -5.41 -8.64 -13.43
C LYS A 65 -4.84 -9.12 -12.12
N GLU A 66 -4.26 -10.32 -12.10
CA GLU A 66 -3.59 -10.90 -10.92
C GLU A 66 -4.42 -10.76 -9.64
N MET A 67 -5.67 -11.22 -9.68
CA MET A 67 -6.61 -10.98 -8.59
C MET A 67 -6.20 -11.63 -7.28
N MET A 68 -5.41 -12.70 -7.32
CA MET A 68 -4.91 -13.31 -6.09
C MET A 68 -3.89 -12.41 -5.40
N ILE A 69 -3.05 -11.74 -6.17
CA ILE A 69 -2.10 -10.76 -5.61
C ILE A 69 -2.87 -9.58 -5.03
N VAL A 70 -3.86 -9.08 -5.77
CA VAL A 70 -4.69 -7.96 -5.29
C VAL A 70 -5.36 -8.33 -3.97
N ALA A 71 -5.97 -9.51 -3.90
CA ALA A 71 -6.63 -9.96 -2.68
C ALA A 71 -5.65 -10.10 -1.52
N ALA A 72 -4.43 -10.55 -1.79
CA ALA A 72 -3.41 -10.67 -0.75
C ALA A 72 -2.98 -9.30 -0.22
N VAL A 73 -2.82 -8.32 -1.12
CA VAL A 73 -2.50 -6.94 -0.71
C VAL A 73 -3.63 -6.38 0.15
N GLU A 74 -4.87 -6.56 -0.29
CA GLU A 74 -6.02 -6.08 0.46
C GLU A 74 -6.11 -6.72 1.84
N THR A 75 -5.82 -8.02 1.94
CA THR A 75 -5.82 -8.71 3.22
C THR A 75 -4.77 -8.15 4.16
N VAL A 76 -3.57 -7.88 3.66
CA VAL A 76 -2.51 -7.28 4.46
C VAL A 76 -2.94 -5.90 4.96
N LEU A 77 -3.50 -5.06 4.08
CA LEU A 77 -3.95 -3.73 4.45
C LEU A 77 -5.09 -3.80 5.47
N GLU A 78 -6.03 -4.71 5.27
CA GLU A 78 -7.15 -4.88 6.18
C GLU A 78 -6.67 -5.26 7.58
N THR A 79 -5.68 -6.11 7.66
CA THR A 79 -5.14 -6.59 8.93
C THR A 79 -4.25 -5.56 9.61
N VAL A 80 -3.27 -5.04 8.87
CA VAL A 80 -2.26 -4.15 9.47
C VAL A 80 -2.81 -2.75 9.71
N CYS A 81 -3.62 -2.25 8.78
CA CYS A 81 -4.20 -0.91 8.87
C CYS A 81 -5.58 -0.89 9.50
N GLU A 82 -6.05 -2.03 9.99
CA GLU A 82 -7.34 -2.15 10.68
C GLU A 82 -8.49 -1.55 9.87
N GLY A 83 -8.51 -1.82 8.57
CA GLY A 83 -9.56 -1.36 7.68
C GLY A 83 -9.40 0.07 7.19
N SER A 84 -8.38 0.78 7.62
CA SER A 84 -8.17 2.19 7.21
C SER A 84 -7.39 2.25 5.90
N TRP A 85 -8.02 1.84 4.84
CA TRP A 85 -7.42 1.84 3.50
C TRP A 85 -8.50 1.89 2.43
N TYR A 86 -8.11 2.31 1.23
CA TYR A 86 -9.01 2.26 0.09
C TYR A 86 -8.20 2.21 -1.21
N LEU A 87 -8.82 1.66 -2.24
CA LEU A 87 -8.24 1.70 -3.59
C LEU A 87 -8.52 3.07 -4.18
N ASN A 88 -7.46 3.82 -4.42
CA ASN A 88 -7.57 5.18 -4.92
C ASN A 88 -7.64 5.24 -6.44
N SER A 89 -6.90 4.40 -7.13
CA SER A 89 -6.92 4.38 -8.59
C SER A 89 -6.53 3.01 -9.12
N GLU A 90 -7.03 2.72 -10.31
CA GLU A 90 -6.66 1.53 -11.06
C GLU A 90 -6.59 1.94 -12.53
N GLN A 91 -5.42 1.84 -13.11
CA GLN A 91 -5.19 2.29 -14.48
C GLN A 91 -4.34 1.30 -15.26
N TYR A 92 -4.68 1.13 -16.52
CA TYR A 92 -3.86 0.37 -17.43
C TYR A 92 -2.85 1.31 -18.10
N GLU A 93 -1.57 1.00 -17.98
CA GLU A 93 -0.50 1.78 -18.63
C GLU A 93 -0.18 1.17 -19.98
N GLN A 94 -0.56 1.85 -21.05
CA GLN A 94 -0.33 1.33 -22.40
C GLN A 94 1.15 1.18 -22.71
N SER A 95 1.98 2.09 -22.21
CA SER A 95 3.42 2.07 -22.51
C SER A 95 4.13 0.85 -21.94
N THR A 96 3.65 0.30 -20.86
CA THR A 96 4.29 -0.83 -20.17
C THR A 96 3.48 -2.12 -20.23
N GLY A 97 2.18 -2.01 -20.51
CA GLY A 97 1.27 -3.15 -20.45
C GLY A 97 0.91 -3.55 -19.02
N LEU A 98 1.21 -2.72 -18.06
CA LEU A 98 0.95 -3.03 -16.66
C LEU A 98 -0.35 -2.39 -16.18
N ILE A 99 -1.01 -3.06 -15.23
CA ILE A 99 -2.11 -2.47 -14.48
C ILE A 99 -1.51 -1.89 -13.22
N HIS A 100 -1.69 -0.59 -13.02
CA HIS A 100 -1.21 0.13 -11.85
C HIS A 100 -2.38 0.39 -10.91
N ARG A 101 -2.28 -0.11 -9.68
CA ARG A 101 -3.26 0.14 -8.63
C ARG A 101 -2.60 0.88 -7.49
N GLU A 102 -3.24 1.94 -7.05
CA GLU A 102 -2.77 2.69 -5.88
C GLU A 102 -3.75 2.50 -4.73
N PHE A 103 -3.25 1.95 -3.64
CA PHE A 103 -3.99 1.83 -2.39
C PHE A 103 -3.48 2.89 -1.43
N VAL A 104 -4.38 3.63 -0.84
CA VAL A 104 -4.03 4.62 0.19
C VAL A 104 -4.42 4.03 1.54
N PHE A 105 -3.55 4.16 2.52
CA PHE A 105 -3.79 3.61 3.84
C PHE A 105 -3.41 4.60 4.93
N GLN A 106 -3.94 4.36 6.11
CA GLN A 106 -3.53 5.07 7.31
C GLN A 106 -3.10 4.06 8.36
N LEU A 107 -2.01 4.37 9.03
CA LEU A 107 -1.50 3.57 10.14
C LEU A 107 -1.63 4.37 11.41
N GLU A 108 -2.17 3.72 12.42
CA GLU A 108 -2.23 4.32 13.73
C GLU A 108 -0.83 4.58 14.25
N LYS A 109 -0.64 5.74 14.83
CA LYS A 109 0.66 6.12 15.37
C LYS A 109 0.81 5.53 16.77
N ARG A 110 1.65 4.54 16.90
CA ARG A 110 1.93 3.90 18.17
C ARG A 110 3.40 4.00 18.53
#